data_aea66c022ce911679d78bcede483b800
#
_entry.id   aea66c022ce911679d78bcede483b800
#
_cell.length_a   1.000
_cell.length_b   1.000
_cell.length_c   1.000
_cell.angle_alpha   90.00
_cell.angle_beta   90.00
_cell.angle_gamma   90.00
#
_symmetry.space_group_name_H-M   'P 1'
#
loop_
_entity.id
_entity.type
_entity.pdbx_description
1 polymer ?
#
loop_
_entity_poly.entity_id
_entity_poly.type
_entity_poly.pdbx_seq_one_letter_code
_entity_poly.pdbx_strand_id
1 'polypeptide(L)'
;MIEDNAGNIWIIRESSVDKFNPSTGKIDVFGPNDFDFHMTFTECRPFHDPSTDKITLGTPMGSITFDPKVLNKTTYQPKILFTSLHFNGEDHTIPILHRSNIVIPSDKRNLTITFAALDYTRKYQTYYAYRLEGHTPEGVWIPLGSQNIIGFNRIPHGKYILKVKATNTHGVWSKYIADSR
;
A
#
# COMPACT_ATOMS: atom_id res chain seq x y z
N MET A 1 13.53 16.17 -18.55
CA MET A 1 12.62 15.23 -19.24
C MET A 1 13.39 14.47 -20.30
N ILE A 2 13.03 13.21 -20.55
CA ILE A 2 13.66 12.36 -21.57
C ILE A 2 12.63 11.35 -22.08
N GLU A 3 12.77 10.92 -23.34
CA GLU A 3 11.88 9.95 -23.99
C GLU A 3 12.57 8.59 -24.05
N ASP A 4 11.79 7.50 -23.84
CA ASP A 4 12.25 6.12 -24.02
C ASP A 4 11.91 5.60 -25.45
N ASN A 5 12.43 4.41 -25.81
CA ASN A 5 12.18 3.82 -27.12
C ASN A 5 10.69 3.45 -27.36
N ALA A 6 9.87 3.41 -26.33
CA ALA A 6 8.42 3.16 -26.43
C ALA A 6 7.59 4.45 -26.55
N GLY A 7 8.24 5.63 -26.62
CA GLY A 7 7.60 6.92 -26.71
C GLY A 7 7.02 7.44 -25.40
N ASN A 8 7.38 6.88 -24.25
CA ASN A 8 6.97 7.45 -22.97
C ASN A 8 7.92 8.59 -22.58
N ILE A 9 7.36 9.63 -21.97
CA ILE A 9 8.12 10.78 -21.48
C ILE A 9 8.39 10.59 -19.98
N TRP A 10 9.66 10.61 -19.61
CA TRP A 10 10.12 10.51 -18.23
C TRP A 10 10.44 11.90 -17.68
N ILE A 11 9.74 12.30 -16.64
CA ILE A 11 9.87 13.60 -15.97
C ILE A 11 10.53 13.36 -14.64
N ILE A 12 11.74 13.89 -14.46
CA ILE A 12 12.51 13.74 -13.24
C ILE A 12 12.18 14.93 -12.33
N ARG A 13 11.79 14.63 -11.08
CA ARG A 13 11.60 15.61 -10.01
C ARG A 13 12.62 15.34 -8.91
N GLU A 14 12.72 16.22 -7.94
CA GLU A 14 13.67 16.09 -6.83
C GLU A 14 13.56 14.75 -6.09
N SER A 15 12.34 14.26 -5.86
CA SER A 15 12.10 13.03 -5.07
C SER A 15 11.25 11.98 -5.81
N SER A 16 11.00 12.14 -7.09
CA SER A 16 10.20 11.19 -7.89
C SER A 16 10.58 11.22 -9.36
N VAL A 17 10.20 10.16 -10.07
CA VAL A 17 10.27 10.07 -11.52
C VAL A 17 8.88 9.73 -12.04
N ASP A 18 8.34 10.56 -12.92
CA ASP A 18 7.03 10.34 -13.49
C ASP A 18 7.18 9.81 -14.93
N LYS A 19 6.49 8.70 -15.23
CA LYS A 19 6.37 8.16 -16.58
C LYS A 19 5.03 8.58 -17.17
N PHE A 20 5.06 9.43 -18.17
CA PHE A 20 3.89 9.83 -18.91
C PHE A 20 3.81 9.07 -20.24
N ASN A 21 2.68 8.43 -20.48
CA ASN A 21 2.39 7.79 -21.76
C ASN A 21 1.49 8.70 -22.60
N PRO A 22 2.01 9.31 -23.69
CA PRO A 22 1.23 10.26 -24.51
C PRO A 22 0.04 9.61 -25.22
N SER A 23 0.13 8.33 -25.58
CA SER A 23 -0.94 7.62 -26.29
C SER A 23 -2.17 7.33 -25.44
N THR A 24 -1.97 7.14 -24.13
CA THR A 24 -3.06 6.80 -23.19
C THR A 24 -3.40 7.94 -22.24
N GLY A 25 -2.56 8.98 -22.16
CA GLY A 25 -2.64 10.05 -21.17
C GLY A 25 -2.32 9.61 -19.74
N LYS A 26 -1.85 8.36 -19.54
CA LYS A 26 -1.57 7.80 -18.21
C LYS A 26 -0.25 8.35 -17.67
N ILE A 27 -0.26 8.67 -16.36
CA ILE A 27 0.94 9.03 -15.61
C ILE A 27 1.15 8.01 -14.49
N ASP A 28 2.33 7.38 -14.45
CA ASP A 28 2.79 6.55 -13.36
C ASP A 28 3.88 7.31 -12.60
N VAL A 29 3.68 7.56 -11.30
CA VAL A 29 4.65 8.27 -10.45
C VAL A 29 5.46 7.27 -9.65
N PHE A 30 6.79 7.26 -9.81
CA PHE A 30 7.74 6.43 -9.07
C PHE A 30 8.41 7.31 -8.01
N GLY A 31 8.10 7.04 -6.75
CA GLY A 31 8.67 7.73 -5.59
C GLY A 31 9.85 6.98 -4.98
N PRO A 32 10.38 7.46 -3.84
CA PRO A 32 11.51 6.82 -3.14
C PRO A 32 11.30 5.35 -2.80
N ASN A 33 10.05 4.96 -2.68
CA ASN A 33 9.66 3.59 -2.33
C ASN A 33 9.70 2.62 -3.53
N ASP A 34 9.71 3.12 -4.74
CA ASP A 34 9.79 2.30 -5.96
C ASP A 34 11.25 1.95 -6.32
N PHE A 35 12.20 2.64 -5.70
CA PHE A 35 13.63 2.40 -5.82
C PHE A 35 14.18 1.75 -4.53
N ASP A 36 15.29 1.03 -4.61
CA ASP A 36 15.86 0.29 -3.46
C ASP A 36 16.49 1.17 -2.37
N PHE A 37 16.45 2.48 -2.53
CA PHE A 37 17.10 3.45 -1.65
C PHE A 37 16.36 4.79 -1.67
N HIS A 38 16.48 5.54 -0.57
CA HIS A 38 16.02 6.92 -0.51
C HIS A 38 16.80 7.76 -1.50
N MET A 39 16.13 8.28 -2.51
CA MET A 39 16.76 9.08 -3.54
C MET A 39 16.23 10.49 -3.61
N THR A 40 17.16 11.41 -3.71
CA THR A 40 16.94 12.71 -4.33
C THR A 40 17.66 12.71 -5.69
N PHE A 41 17.02 13.25 -6.69
CA PHE A 41 17.63 13.42 -8.01
C PHE A 41 18.24 14.82 -8.11
N THR A 42 19.33 14.93 -8.85
CA THR A 42 19.93 16.24 -9.15
C THR A 42 19.30 16.85 -10.40
N GLU A 43 19.52 18.14 -10.61
CA GLU A 43 19.10 18.84 -11.82
C GLU A 43 19.92 18.44 -13.07
N CYS A 44 20.82 17.45 -12.94
CA CYS A 44 21.59 16.95 -14.08
C CYS A 44 20.66 16.44 -15.16
N ARG A 45 21.02 16.74 -16.41
CA ARG A 45 20.25 16.28 -17.58
C ARG A 45 20.24 14.74 -17.59
N PRO A 46 19.07 14.10 -17.64
CA PRO A 46 18.98 12.65 -17.77
C PRO A 46 19.54 12.21 -19.12
N PHE A 47 20.14 11.03 -19.15
CA PHE A 47 20.68 10.40 -20.34
C PHE A 47 19.88 9.15 -20.70
N HIS A 48 19.49 8.98 -21.96
CA HIS A 48 18.88 7.79 -22.51
C HIS A 48 19.82 7.17 -23.54
N ASP A 49 20.12 5.90 -23.40
CA ASP A 49 20.85 5.13 -24.39
C ASP A 49 19.87 4.41 -25.33
N PRO A 50 19.74 4.84 -26.60
CA PRO A 50 18.78 4.23 -27.53
C PRO A 50 19.09 2.77 -27.87
N SER A 51 20.35 2.32 -27.71
CA SER A 51 20.77 0.96 -28.04
C SER A 51 20.33 -0.05 -27.00
N THR A 52 20.35 0.33 -25.71
CA THR A 52 19.98 -0.53 -24.60
C THR A 52 18.63 -0.15 -23.98
N ASP A 53 18.03 0.96 -24.41
CA ASP A 53 16.82 1.57 -23.87
C ASP A 53 16.94 1.92 -22.36
N LYS A 54 18.16 2.07 -21.84
CA LYS A 54 18.37 2.41 -20.43
C LYS A 54 18.39 3.91 -20.21
N ILE A 55 17.83 4.32 -19.08
CA ILE A 55 17.82 5.71 -18.64
C ILE A 55 18.75 5.85 -17.45
N THR A 56 19.64 6.86 -17.51
CA THR A 56 20.56 7.22 -16.41
C THR A 56 20.19 8.58 -15.85
N LEU A 57 20.04 8.63 -14.53
CA LEU A 57 19.70 9.83 -13.76
C LEU A 57 20.85 10.19 -12.80
N GLY A 58 21.08 11.48 -12.61
CA GLY A 58 22.04 11.98 -11.64
C GLY A 58 21.45 12.00 -10.22
N THR A 59 22.28 11.63 -9.25
CA THR A 59 21.99 11.74 -7.81
C THR A 59 23.15 12.43 -7.10
N PRO A 60 22.97 12.96 -5.88
CA PRO A 60 24.07 13.56 -5.13
C PRO A 60 25.25 12.60 -4.86
N MET A 61 24.97 11.29 -4.88
CA MET A 61 25.98 10.25 -4.60
C MET A 61 26.49 9.54 -5.87
N GLY A 62 26.13 10.01 -7.06
CA GLY A 62 26.52 9.40 -8.32
C GLY A 62 25.39 9.34 -9.35
N SER A 63 25.26 8.22 -10.04
CA SER A 63 24.21 8.04 -11.05
C SER A 63 23.49 6.70 -10.87
N ILE A 64 22.24 6.66 -11.32
CA ILE A 64 21.40 5.48 -11.34
C ILE A 64 20.99 5.21 -12.76
N THR A 65 21.13 3.96 -13.16
CA THR A 65 20.69 3.49 -14.47
C THR A 65 19.61 2.42 -14.29
N PHE A 66 18.48 2.58 -14.97
CA PHE A 66 17.39 1.62 -14.94
C PHE A 66 16.86 1.32 -16.34
N ASP A 67 16.21 0.18 -16.48
CA ASP A 67 15.49 -0.21 -17.69
C ASP A 67 14.02 0.27 -17.56
N PRO A 68 13.53 1.15 -18.47
CA PRO A 68 12.14 1.60 -18.48
C PRO A 68 11.10 0.49 -18.52
N LYS A 69 11.46 -0.69 -19.07
CA LYS A 69 10.56 -1.84 -19.17
C LYS A 69 10.38 -2.57 -17.85
N VAL A 70 11.39 -2.54 -16.99
CA VAL A 70 11.36 -3.18 -15.67
C VAL A 70 10.66 -2.29 -14.65
N LEU A 71 10.76 -0.97 -14.81
CA LEU A 71 10.13 -0.01 -13.91
C LEU A 71 8.64 0.15 -14.24
N ASN A 72 7.84 -0.83 -13.82
CA ASN A 72 6.39 -0.81 -14.00
C ASN A 72 5.70 -0.87 -12.65
N LYS A 73 4.65 -0.04 -12.48
CA LYS A 73 3.77 -0.18 -11.31
C LYS A 73 2.92 -1.43 -11.47
N THR A 74 3.09 -2.35 -10.53
CA THR A 74 2.20 -3.50 -10.47
C THR A 74 0.79 -3.05 -10.08
N THR A 75 -0.21 -3.55 -10.80
CA THR A 75 -1.62 -3.39 -10.46
C THR A 75 -2.09 -4.45 -9.46
N TYR A 76 -1.17 -5.28 -8.97
CA TYR A 76 -1.48 -6.30 -7.98
C TYR A 76 -2.13 -5.68 -6.75
N GLN A 77 -3.24 -6.27 -6.33
CA GLN A 77 -3.98 -5.86 -5.15
C GLN A 77 -3.80 -6.94 -4.08
N PRO A 78 -3.13 -6.62 -2.95
CA PRO A 78 -2.86 -7.61 -1.93
C PRO A 78 -4.17 -8.08 -1.28
N LYS A 79 -4.27 -9.37 -1.05
CA LYS A 79 -5.30 -9.93 -0.17
C LYS A 79 -4.94 -9.62 1.27
N ILE A 80 -5.94 -9.31 2.08
CA ILE A 80 -5.77 -9.07 3.51
C ILE A 80 -6.28 -10.28 4.27
N LEU A 81 -5.51 -10.72 5.25
CA LEU A 81 -5.91 -11.76 6.18
C LEU A 81 -5.89 -11.21 7.60
N PHE A 82 -6.92 -11.52 8.38
CA PHE A 82 -6.87 -11.32 9.83
C PHE A 82 -5.98 -12.41 10.44
N THR A 83 -5.02 -11.98 11.26
CA THR A 83 -3.98 -12.87 11.81
C THR A 83 -4.13 -13.12 13.30
N SER A 84 -4.73 -12.18 14.04
CA SER A 84 -5.04 -12.41 15.44
C SER A 84 -6.24 -11.60 15.92
N LEU A 85 -6.89 -12.10 16.97
CA LEU A 85 -7.97 -11.47 17.69
C LEU A 85 -7.78 -11.66 19.19
N HIS A 86 -7.78 -10.55 19.93
CA HIS A 86 -7.72 -10.59 21.39
C HIS A 86 -8.89 -9.84 21.99
N PHE A 87 -9.51 -10.43 23.02
CA PHE A 87 -10.51 -9.78 23.88
C PHE A 87 -9.92 -9.57 25.26
N ASN A 88 -9.87 -8.32 25.77
CA ASN A 88 -9.27 -7.97 27.05
C ASN A 88 -7.84 -8.56 27.23
N GLY A 89 -7.09 -8.75 26.14
CA GLY A 89 -5.76 -9.36 26.14
C GLY A 89 -5.74 -10.89 25.99
N GLU A 90 -6.88 -11.56 26.07
CA GLU A 90 -6.96 -13.02 25.85
C GLU A 90 -7.02 -13.35 24.36
N ASP A 91 -6.30 -14.39 23.93
CA ASP A 91 -6.22 -14.82 22.53
C ASP A 91 -7.48 -15.59 22.11
N HIS A 92 -8.13 -15.10 21.05
CA HIS A 92 -9.29 -15.68 20.41
C HIS A 92 -9.08 -15.84 18.88
N THR A 93 -7.85 -16.01 18.45
CA THR A 93 -7.47 -16.02 17.02
C THR A 93 -8.08 -17.16 16.22
N ILE A 94 -8.18 -18.36 16.80
CA ILE A 94 -8.68 -19.57 16.09
C ILE A 94 -10.08 -19.36 15.48
N PRO A 95 -11.07 -18.76 16.18
CA PRO A 95 -12.39 -18.53 15.61
C PRO A 95 -12.42 -17.61 14.39
N ILE A 96 -11.50 -16.63 14.30
CA ILE A 96 -11.43 -15.69 13.18
C ILE A 96 -11.03 -16.39 11.88
N LEU A 97 -10.11 -17.35 11.95
CA LEU A 97 -9.60 -18.03 10.76
C LEU A 97 -10.66 -18.91 10.09
N HIS A 98 -11.73 -19.26 10.82
CA HIS A 98 -12.76 -20.22 10.36
C HIS A 98 -14.19 -19.67 10.35
N ARG A 99 -14.43 -18.44 10.83
CA ARG A 99 -15.77 -17.87 10.94
C ARG A 99 -15.82 -16.43 10.43
N SER A 100 -16.84 -16.15 9.64
CA SER A 100 -17.13 -14.79 9.18
C SER A 100 -17.81 -13.91 10.24
N ASN A 101 -18.41 -14.53 11.28
CA ASN A 101 -19.12 -13.82 12.35
C ASN A 101 -18.49 -14.13 13.70
N ILE A 102 -18.22 -13.08 14.48
CA ILE A 102 -17.66 -13.17 15.82
C ILE A 102 -18.63 -12.57 16.81
N VAL A 103 -18.96 -13.32 17.84
CA VAL A 103 -19.78 -12.83 18.96
C VAL A 103 -18.83 -12.38 20.07
N ILE A 104 -18.87 -11.10 20.40
CA ILE A 104 -18.09 -10.50 21.48
C ILE A 104 -18.93 -10.51 22.76
N PRO A 105 -18.50 -11.22 23.83
CA PRO A 105 -19.21 -11.20 25.10
C PRO A 105 -19.30 -9.79 25.68
N SER A 106 -20.37 -9.51 26.41
CA SER A 106 -20.66 -8.17 26.95
C SER A 106 -19.63 -7.66 27.96
N ASP A 107 -18.90 -8.57 28.60
CA ASP A 107 -17.83 -8.30 29.58
C ASP A 107 -16.45 -8.11 28.90
N LYS A 108 -16.30 -8.50 27.61
CA LYS A 108 -15.03 -8.46 26.86
C LYS A 108 -15.06 -7.40 25.76
N ARG A 109 -15.15 -6.12 26.14
CA ARG A 109 -15.34 -5.01 25.21
C ARG A 109 -14.07 -4.38 24.62
N ASN A 110 -12.91 -4.75 25.15
CA ASN A 110 -11.63 -4.28 24.61
C ASN A 110 -11.18 -5.30 23.57
N LEU A 111 -11.12 -4.86 22.32
CA LEU A 111 -10.85 -5.69 21.16
C LEU A 111 -9.57 -5.24 20.50
N THR A 112 -8.67 -6.16 20.24
CA THR A 112 -7.48 -5.93 19.42
C THR A 112 -7.47 -6.91 18.26
N ILE A 113 -7.36 -6.38 17.04
CA ILE A 113 -7.35 -7.16 15.81
C ILE A 113 -6.06 -6.87 15.07
N THR A 114 -5.35 -7.93 14.66
CA THR A 114 -4.18 -7.83 13.81
C THR A 114 -4.48 -8.45 12.44
N PHE A 115 -3.92 -7.89 11.40
CA PHE A 115 -4.11 -8.34 10.03
C PHE A 115 -2.81 -8.20 9.24
N ALA A 116 -2.72 -8.87 8.10
CA ALA A 116 -1.59 -8.77 7.20
C ALA A 116 -2.07 -8.69 5.75
N ALA A 117 -1.43 -7.85 4.96
CA ALA A 117 -1.56 -7.86 3.51
C ALA A 117 -0.60 -8.90 2.94
N LEU A 118 -1.09 -9.74 2.02
CA LEU A 118 -0.27 -10.74 1.33
C LEU A 118 0.47 -10.07 0.16
N ASP A 119 1.38 -9.17 0.49
CA ASP A 119 2.37 -8.63 -0.44
C ASP A 119 3.76 -8.92 0.12
N TYR A 120 4.44 -9.87 -0.50
CA TYR A 120 5.75 -10.34 -0.04
C TYR A 120 6.91 -9.51 -0.62
N THR A 121 6.61 -8.50 -1.44
CA THR A 121 7.64 -7.75 -2.16
C THR A 121 8.43 -6.84 -1.22
N ARG A 122 7.74 -6.04 -0.38
CA ARG A 122 8.38 -5.14 0.62
C ARG A 122 7.42 -4.81 1.77
N LYS A 123 7.60 -5.47 2.89
CA LYS A 123 6.72 -5.39 4.07
C LYS A 123 6.56 -3.98 4.66
N TYR A 124 7.57 -3.13 4.56
CA TYR A 124 7.59 -1.81 5.20
C TYR A 124 6.90 -0.69 4.41
N GLN A 125 6.36 -0.99 3.25
CA GLN A 125 5.75 -0.01 2.35
C GLN A 125 4.25 -0.21 2.14
N THR A 126 3.64 -1.08 2.95
CA THR A 126 2.21 -1.31 2.94
C THR A 126 1.53 -0.34 3.90
N TYR A 127 0.59 0.43 3.40
CA TYR A 127 -0.26 1.29 4.20
C TYR A 127 -1.64 0.66 4.34
N TYR A 128 -2.24 0.86 5.52
CA TYR A 128 -3.53 0.30 5.86
C TYR A 128 -4.54 1.41 6.19
N ALA A 129 -5.80 1.11 5.95
CA ALA A 129 -6.92 1.91 6.44
C ALA A 129 -8.08 0.97 6.77
N TYR A 130 -8.88 1.37 7.75
CA TYR A 130 -10.05 0.60 8.14
C TYR A 130 -11.31 1.46 8.21
N ARG A 131 -12.45 0.80 8.20
CA ARG A 131 -13.77 1.35 8.49
C ARG A 131 -14.56 0.32 9.30
N LEU A 132 -15.18 0.77 10.39
CA LEU A 132 -16.09 -0.04 11.19
C LEU A 132 -17.52 0.45 10.93
N GLU A 133 -18.24 -0.26 10.06
CA GLU A 133 -19.66 0.06 9.78
C GLU A 133 -20.49 -0.15 11.03
N GLY A 134 -21.41 0.76 11.29
CA GLY A 134 -22.15 0.83 12.55
C GLY A 134 -21.51 1.71 13.63
N HIS A 135 -20.23 2.14 13.43
CA HIS A 135 -19.53 3.02 14.37
C HIS A 135 -18.86 4.20 13.67
N THR A 136 -18.17 3.97 12.56
CA THR A 136 -17.54 5.02 11.77
C THR A 136 -18.58 5.71 10.87
N PRO A 137 -18.51 7.03 10.65
CA PRO A 137 -19.38 7.71 9.69
C PRO A 137 -19.32 7.03 8.30
N GLU A 138 -20.45 7.03 7.60
CA GLU A 138 -20.54 6.38 6.29
C GLU A 138 -19.52 6.96 5.30
N GLY A 139 -18.84 6.09 4.56
CA GLY A 139 -17.85 6.47 3.56
C GLY A 139 -16.47 6.85 4.11
N VAL A 140 -16.31 7.07 5.42
CA VAL A 140 -15.05 7.49 6.02
C VAL A 140 -14.12 6.29 6.28
N TRP A 141 -12.88 6.40 5.80
CA TRP A 141 -11.79 5.47 6.09
C TRP A 141 -10.81 6.09 7.07
N ILE A 142 -10.49 5.37 8.14
CA ILE A 142 -9.51 5.79 9.14
C ILE A 142 -8.14 5.25 8.75
N PRO A 143 -7.16 6.12 8.46
CA PRO A 143 -5.82 5.68 8.09
C PRO A 143 -5.07 5.12 9.31
N LEU A 144 -4.34 4.04 9.11
CA LEU A 144 -3.47 3.40 10.10
C LEU A 144 -1.98 3.59 9.80
N GLY A 145 -1.64 4.20 8.64
CA GLY A 145 -0.26 4.23 8.17
C GLY A 145 0.24 2.80 7.90
N SER A 146 1.43 2.47 8.39
CA SER A 146 2.03 1.13 8.28
C SER A 146 1.60 0.18 9.41
N GLN A 147 0.76 0.62 10.34
CA GLN A 147 0.29 -0.22 11.44
C GLN A 147 -0.74 -1.23 10.94
N ASN A 148 -0.55 -2.48 11.29
CA ASN A 148 -1.42 -3.60 10.94
C ASN A 148 -2.25 -4.11 12.14
N ILE A 149 -2.50 -3.24 13.10
CA ILE A 149 -3.23 -3.53 14.34
C ILE A 149 -4.28 -2.44 14.58
N ILE A 150 -5.47 -2.87 15.01
CA ILE A 150 -6.56 -1.99 15.43
C ILE A 150 -6.97 -2.36 16.85
N GLY A 151 -7.07 -1.34 17.71
CA GLY A 151 -7.60 -1.49 19.06
C GLY A 151 -8.92 -0.74 19.21
N PHE A 152 -9.93 -1.42 19.74
CA PHE A 152 -11.20 -0.81 20.15
C PHE A 152 -11.36 -0.93 21.67
N ASN A 153 -11.52 0.21 22.32
CA ASN A 153 -11.77 0.25 23.77
C ASN A 153 -13.26 0.45 24.00
N ARG A 154 -13.87 -0.47 24.77
CA ARG A 154 -15.27 -0.42 25.19
C ARG A 154 -16.26 -0.20 24.03
N ILE A 155 -16.15 -1.04 22.99
CA ILE A 155 -17.07 -0.99 21.86
C ILE A 155 -18.52 -1.11 22.36
N PRO A 156 -19.45 -0.22 21.96
CA PRO A 156 -20.86 -0.31 22.35
C PRO A 156 -21.50 -1.62 21.89
N HIS A 157 -22.63 -1.99 22.50
CA HIS A 157 -23.41 -3.12 21.99
C HIS A 157 -23.99 -2.79 20.59
N GLY A 158 -23.88 -3.72 19.67
CA GLY A 158 -24.35 -3.53 18.31
C GLY A 158 -23.84 -4.59 17.35
N LYS A 159 -24.24 -4.46 16.12
CA LYS A 159 -23.70 -5.21 14.98
C LYS A 159 -22.76 -4.31 14.20
N TYR A 160 -21.57 -4.78 13.93
CA TYR A 160 -20.53 -4.04 13.25
C TYR A 160 -19.94 -4.86 12.11
N ILE A 161 -19.49 -4.19 11.04
CA ILE A 161 -18.73 -4.82 9.97
C ILE A 161 -17.38 -4.10 9.90
N LEU A 162 -16.32 -4.82 10.22
CA LEU A 162 -14.97 -4.31 10.08
C LEU A 162 -14.50 -4.52 8.64
N LYS A 163 -14.14 -3.44 7.97
CA LYS A 163 -13.56 -3.44 6.63
C LYS A 163 -12.15 -2.90 6.71
N VAL A 164 -11.21 -3.62 6.11
CA VAL A 164 -9.79 -3.23 6.05
C VAL A 164 -9.34 -3.22 4.60
N LYS A 165 -8.58 -2.22 4.21
CA LYS A 165 -7.89 -2.15 2.92
C LYS A 165 -6.40 -1.89 3.12
N ALA A 166 -5.60 -2.35 2.18
CA ALA A 166 -4.15 -2.17 2.19
C ALA A 166 -3.65 -1.70 0.83
N THR A 167 -2.54 -1.00 0.83
CA THR A 167 -1.81 -0.75 -0.42
C THR A 167 -0.87 -1.92 -0.73
N ASN A 168 -0.57 -2.10 -2.01
CA ASN A 168 0.62 -2.84 -2.39
C ASN A 168 1.87 -1.97 -2.18
N THR A 169 3.05 -2.52 -2.45
CA THR A 169 4.35 -1.84 -2.40
C THR A 169 4.41 -0.55 -3.23
N HIS A 170 3.61 -0.44 -4.30
CA HIS A 170 3.54 0.72 -5.18
C HIS A 170 2.41 1.71 -4.82
N GLY A 171 1.81 1.57 -3.64
CA GLY A 171 0.77 2.48 -3.16
C GLY A 171 -0.62 2.26 -3.77
N VAL A 172 -0.83 1.19 -4.54
CA VAL A 172 -2.15 0.87 -5.12
C VAL A 172 -3.02 0.19 -4.06
N TRP A 173 -4.14 0.80 -3.74
CA TRP A 173 -5.08 0.26 -2.75
C TRP A 173 -5.77 -1.01 -3.25
N SER A 174 -5.94 -1.98 -2.35
CA SER A 174 -6.69 -3.19 -2.63
C SER A 174 -8.17 -2.87 -2.86
N LYS A 175 -8.80 -3.60 -3.80
CA LYS A 175 -10.26 -3.63 -3.93
C LYS A 175 -10.88 -4.57 -2.91
N TYR A 176 -10.08 -5.51 -2.39
CA TYR A 176 -10.55 -6.47 -1.41
C TYR A 176 -10.62 -5.80 -0.05
N ILE A 177 -11.80 -5.82 0.47
CA ILE A 177 -12.11 -5.48 1.84
C ILE A 177 -12.23 -6.84 2.52
N ALA A 178 -11.37 -7.12 3.49
CA ALA A 178 -11.62 -8.27 4.36
C ALA A 178 -12.89 -7.94 5.14
N ASP A 179 -13.93 -8.72 4.90
CA ASP A 179 -15.26 -8.56 5.49
C ASP A 179 -15.41 -9.64 6.56
N SER A 180 -15.44 -9.22 7.82
CA SER A 180 -15.89 -10.08 8.91
C SER A 180 -17.32 -9.65 9.26
N ARG A 181 -18.32 -10.34 8.69
CA ARG A 181 -19.72 -10.18 9.05
C ARG A 181 -20.03 -10.85 10.37
#